data_e28554d47148a8e94c044a80406734d4
#
_entry.id   e28554d47148a8e94c044a80406734d4
#
_cell.length_a   1.000
_cell.length_b   1.000
_cell.length_c   1.000
_cell.angle_alpha   90.00
_cell.angle_beta   90.00
_cell.angle_gamma   90.00
#
_symmetry.space_group_name_H-M   'P 1'
#
loop_
_entity.id
_entity.type
_entity.pdbx_description
1 polymer ?
#
loop_
_entity_poly.entity_id
_entity_poly.type
_entity_poly.pdbx_seq_one_letter_code
_entity_poly.pdbx_strand_id
1 'polypeptide(L)'
;RVVGLITDGDIRRAMEKWQARFFDHTVSEIMTRTPKIVSPSTKVTEIQRVMHQYKIHSVLVCDKEKHLLGIVDSYAASLLNQ
;
A
#
# COMPACT_ATOMS: atom_id res chain seq x y z
N ARG A 1 5.48 -10.62 -10.44
CA ARG A 1 5.29 -10.80 -9.00
C ARG A 1 5.58 -9.50 -8.25
N VAL A 2 4.68 -9.14 -7.35
CA VAL A 2 4.85 -7.93 -6.54
C VAL A 2 5.98 -8.13 -5.54
N VAL A 3 6.90 -7.15 -5.47
CA VAL A 3 8.02 -7.19 -4.54
C VAL A 3 7.94 -6.09 -3.49
N GLY A 4 7.06 -5.11 -3.68
CA GLY A 4 6.89 -4.04 -2.71
C GLY A 4 5.84 -3.04 -3.16
N LEU A 5 5.63 -2.03 -2.32
CA LEU A 5 4.68 -0.96 -2.55
C LEU A 5 5.27 0.34 -2.05
N ILE A 6 5.14 1.41 -2.82
CA ILE A 6 5.54 2.74 -2.36
C ILE A 6 4.28 3.61 -2.28
N THR A 7 4.11 4.28 -1.14
CA THR A 7 2.95 5.13 -0.86
C THR A 7 3.39 6.57 -0.64
N ASP A 8 2.42 7.49 -0.63
CA ASP A 8 2.71 8.88 -0.28
C ASP A 8 3.37 9.00 1.09
N GLY A 9 2.95 8.16 2.04
CA GLY A 9 3.56 8.13 3.37
C GLY A 9 5.01 7.72 3.34
N ASP A 10 5.35 6.71 2.53
CA ASP A 10 6.73 6.27 2.37
C ASP A 10 7.59 7.39 1.80
N ILE A 11 7.08 8.09 0.79
CA ILE A 11 7.80 9.20 0.16
C ILE A 11 8.00 10.33 1.16
N ARG A 12 6.94 10.70 1.88
CA ARG A 12 7.02 11.79 2.85
C ARG A 12 8.04 11.49 3.94
N ARG A 13 8.04 10.28 4.49
CA ARG A 13 8.99 9.89 5.53
C ARG A 13 10.42 9.89 5.00
N ALA A 14 10.61 9.46 3.75
CA ALA A 14 11.93 9.47 3.13
C ALA A 14 12.43 10.89 2.91
N MET A 15 11.56 11.80 2.47
CA MET A 15 11.91 13.20 2.30
C MET A 15 12.32 13.86 3.60
N GLU A 16 11.59 13.56 4.67
CA GLU A 16 11.91 14.08 6.00
C GLU A 16 13.25 13.56 6.51
N LYS A 17 13.52 12.27 6.25
CA LYS A 17 14.74 11.62 6.71
C LYS A 17 15.98 12.08 5.97
N TRP A 18 15.90 12.18 4.64
CA TRP A 18 17.07 12.43 3.81
C TRP A 18 17.13 13.83 3.23
N GLN A 19 16.06 14.59 3.29
CA GLN A 19 15.98 15.96 2.82
C GLN A 19 16.53 16.12 1.40
N ALA A 20 17.56 16.93 1.19
CA ALA A 20 18.10 17.18 -0.15
C ALA A 20 18.65 15.91 -0.80
N ARG A 21 19.04 14.91 -0.02
CA ARG A 21 19.56 13.65 -0.52
C ARG A 21 18.49 12.64 -0.90
N PHE A 22 17.23 12.99 -0.69
CA PHE A 22 16.11 12.09 -1.02
C PHE A 22 16.21 11.57 -2.46
N PHE A 23 16.53 12.44 -3.40
CA PHE A 23 16.55 12.09 -4.83
C PHE A 23 17.70 11.17 -5.23
N ASP A 24 18.65 10.94 -4.34
CA ASP A 24 19.76 10.00 -4.57
C ASP A 24 19.38 8.56 -4.24
N HIS A 25 18.22 8.34 -3.61
CA HIS A 25 17.79 7.03 -3.16
C HIS A 25 16.95 6.32 -4.22
N THR A 26 16.99 5.01 -4.21
CA THR A 26 16.22 4.18 -5.14
C THR A 26 14.87 3.82 -4.52
N VAL A 27 13.93 3.40 -5.35
CA VAL A 27 12.62 2.94 -4.91
C VAL A 27 12.75 1.77 -3.93
N SER A 28 13.71 0.87 -4.18
CA SER A 28 13.90 -0.30 -3.30
C SER A 28 14.31 0.08 -1.88
N GLU A 29 14.94 1.24 -1.70
CA GLU A 29 15.32 1.73 -0.37
C GLU A 29 14.16 2.35 0.39
N ILE A 30 13.13 2.79 -0.32
CA ILE A 30 12.01 3.56 0.23
C ILE A 30 10.78 2.69 0.41
N MET A 31 10.57 1.71 -0.46
CA MET A 31 9.34 0.94 -0.53
C MET A 31 9.08 0.08 0.70
N THR A 32 7.79 -0.19 0.93
CA THR A 32 7.36 -1.21 1.88
C THR A 32 7.51 -2.57 1.22
N ARG A 33 8.27 -3.48 1.83
CA ARG A 33 8.60 -4.79 1.25
C ARG A 33 7.56 -5.86 1.53
N THR A 34 6.71 -5.65 2.54
CA THR A 34 5.70 -6.61 2.93
C THR A 34 4.32 -5.94 2.95
N PRO A 35 3.83 -5.52 1.76
CA PRO A 35 2.51 -4.89 1.70
C PRO A 35 1.43 -5.90 2.07
N LYS A 36 0.30 -5.41 2.58
CA LYS A 36 -0.85 -6.26 2.84
C LYS A 36 -1.50 -6.62 1.51
N ILE A 37 -1.80 -7.89 1.34
CA ILE A 37 -2.35 -8.45 0.11
C ILE A 37 -3.69 -9.11 0.43
N VAL A 38 -4.67 -8.86 -0.43
CA VAL A 38 -5.98 -9.49 -0.35
C VAL A 38 -6.28 -10.16 -1.68
N SER A 39 -7.26 -11.07 -1.66
CA SER A 39 -7.72 -11.73 -2.88
C SER A 39 -8.90 -10.97 -3.49
N PRO A 40 -9.23 -11.22 -4.77
CA PRO A 40 -10.41 -10.60 -5.38
C PRO A 40 -11.72 -10.95 -4.68
N SER A 41 -11.76 -12.05 -3.93
CA SER A 41 -12.97 -12.48 -3.22
C SER A 41 -13.06 -11.91 -1.81
N THR A 42 -12.08 -11.15 -1.36
CA THR A 42 -12.11 -10.52 -0.03
C THR A 42 -13.19 -9.44 0.01
N LYS A 43 -14.01 -9.47 1.04
CA LYS A 43 -15.09 -8.50 1.18
C LYS A 43 -14.54 -7.12 1.57
N VAL A 44 -15.21 -6.08 1.11
CA VAL A 44 -14.80 -4.70 1.39
C VAL A 44 -14.74 -4.42 2.88
N THR A 45 -15.66 -4.98 3.66
CA THR A 45 -15.64 -4.82 5.11
C THR A 45 -14.37 -5.37 5.73
N GLU A 46 -13.86 -6.49 5.21
CA GLU A 46 -12.58 -7.06 5.65
C GLU A 46 -11.42 -6.17 5.30
N ILE A 47 -11.45 -5.58 4.11
CA ILE A 47 -10.39 -4.65 3.69
C ILE A 47 -10.34 -3.44 4.62
N GLN A 48 -11.50 -2.89 4.97
CA GLN A 48 -11.57 -1.76 5.90
C GLN A 48 -11.01 -2.12 7.26
N ARG A 49 -11.33 -3.33 7.75
CA ARG A 49 -10.82 -3.82 9.01
C ARG A 49 -9.29 -3.93 9.00
N VAL A 50 -8.74 -4.47 7.92
CA VAL A 50 -7.29 -4.62 7.76
C VAL A 50 -6.61 -3.24 7.73
N MET A 51 -7.16 -2.30 6.97
CA MET A 51 -6.61 -0.95 6.91
C MET A 51 -6.60 -0.27 8.27
N HIS A 52 -7.68 -0.43 9.03
CA HIS A 52 -7.79 0.15 10.36
C HIS A 52 -6.83 -0.52 11.34
N GLN A 53 -6.80 -1.86 11.34
CA GLN A 53 -5.97 -2.63 12.25
C GLN A 53 -4.48 -2.31 12.09
N TYR A 54 -4.01 -2.22 10.86
CA TYR A 54 -2.60 -2.00 10.56
C TYR A 54 -2.26 -0.54 10.28
N LYS A 55 -3.26 0.35 10.36
CA LYS A 55 -3.08 1.80 10.11
C LYS A 55 -2.43 2.07 8.76
N ILE A 56 -2.91 1.37 7.74
CA ILE A 56 -2.43 1.50 6.37
C ILE A 56 -3.53 2.08 5.49
N HIS A 57 -3.14 2.64 4.36
CA HIS A 57 -4.05 3.33 3.45
C HIS A 57 -4.19 2.64 2.10
N SER A 58 -3.46 1.56 1.88
CA SER A 58 -3.52 0.83 0.62
C SER A 58 -3.31 -0.65 0.86
N VAL A 59 -4.06 -1.47 0.12
CA VAL A 59 -3.83 -2.90 0.07
C VAL A 59 -3.78 -3.32 -1.39
N LEU A 60 -3.03 -4.38 -1.68
CA LEU A 60 -2.88 -4.91 -3.02
C LEU A 60 -3.85 -6.08 -3.21
N VAL A 61 -4.48 -6.12 -4.37
CA VAL A 61 -5.32 -7.25 -4.76
C VAL A 61 -4.50 -8.13 -5.68
N CYS A 62 -4.25 -9.37 -5.25
CA CYS A 62 -3.41 -10.29 -6.00
C CYS A 62 -4.10 -11.63 -6.18
N ASP A 63 -3.68 -12.38 -7.20
CA ASP A 63 -4.11 -13.74 -7.39
C ASP A 63 -3.30 -14.69 -6.48
N LYS A 64 -3.54 -16.00 -6.60
CA LYS A 64 -2.89 -17.00 -5.75
C LYS A 64 -1.37 -17.03 -5.94
N GLU A 65 -0.90 -16.58 -7.08
CA GLU A 65 0.53 -16.58 -7.43
C GLU A 65 1.18 -15.23 -7.15
N LYS A 66 0.45 -14.33 -6.48
CA LYS A 66 0.89 -13.00 -6.10
C LYS A 66 1.12 -12.06 -7.28
N HIS A 67 0.40 -12.29 -8.38
CA HIS A 67 0.37 -11.34 -9.47
C HIS A 67 -0.63 -10.24 -9.13
N LEU A 68 -0.23 -9.00 -9.37
CA LEU A 68 -1.05 -7.85 -9.05
C LEU A 68 -2.26 -7.77 -9.99
N LEU A 69 -3.46 -7.70 -9.40
CA LEU A 69 -4.70 -7.51 -10.14
C LEU A 69 -5.27 -6.11 -9.96
N GLY A 70 -4.99 -5.47 -8.82
CA GLY A 70 -5.48 -4.14 -8.56
C GLY A 70 -4.99 -3.62 -7.23
N ILE A 71 -5.37 -2.37 -6.91
CA ILE A 71 -5.03 -1.70 -5.66
C ILE A 71 -6.29 -1.07 -5.10
N VAL A 72 -6.51 -1.21 -3.79
CA VAL A 72 -7.57 -0.51 -3.08
C VAL A 72 -6.92 0.46 -2.12
N ASP A 73 -7.25 1.75 -2.23
CA ASP A 73 -6.76 2.75 -1.29
C ASP A 73 -7.89 3.20 -0.34
N SER A 74 -7.49 3.82 0.77
CA SER A 74 -8.46 4.22 1.79
C SER A 74 -9.42 5.30 1.32
N TYR A 75 -9.02 6.11 0.36
CA TYR A 75 -9.87 7.15 -0.19
C TYR A 75 -11.07 6.52 -0.91
N ALA A 76 -10.83 5.53 -1.77
CA ALA A 76 -11.90 4.82 -2.47
C ALA A 76 -12.82 4.10 -1.49
N ALA A 77 -12.25 3.47 -0.46
CA ALA A 77 -13.04 2.79 0.57
C ALA A 77 -13.92 3.78 1.33
N SER A 78 -13.40 4.97 1.63
CA SER A 78 -14.17 6.03 2.31
C SER A 78 -15.36 6.48 1.48
N LEU A 79 -15.21 6.59 0.18
CA LEU A 79 -16.31 6.98 -0.70
C LEU A 79 -17.47 6.00 -0.65
N LEU A 80 -17.17 4.71 -0.46
CA LEU A 80 -18.18 3.67 -0.40
C LEU A 80 -19.01 3.72 0.89
N ASN A 81 -18.53 4.43 1.90
CA ASN A 81 -19.17 4.53 3.20
C ASN A 81 -20.04 5.79 3.38
N GLN A 82 -20.21 6.56 2.34
CA GLN A 82 -21.01 7.78 2.41
C GLN A 82 -22.48 7.54 2.16
#